data_fca779e86db4412e55657758b17f0b3d
#
_entry.id   fca779e86db4412e55657758b17f0b3d
#
_cell.length_a   1.000
_cell.length_b   1.000
_cell.length_c   1.000
_cell.angle_alpha   90.00
_cell.angle_beta   90.00
_cell.angle_gamma   90.00
#
_symmetry.space_group_name_H-M   'P 1'
#
loop_
_entity.id
_entity.type
_entity.pdbx_description
1 polymer ?
#
loop_
_entity_poly.entity_id
_entity_poly.type
_entity_poly.pdbx_seq_one_letter_code
_entity_poly.pdbx_strand_id
1 'polypeptide(L)'
;MPLHLEGAIFITSFYSLFCFFWREGEIALKRISYIEDFEKWESGFSFYNPVKVRFGEVDMFGHVNNVVAFTYFEEARIALFKELGFMQEWTHASSDTMIVVADLQCNFIKQIYYDEQLKVYVKAGSVGNSSLDLHYMVKNAEGEVCLVGRGMMVQASKKTGRGEPWPEEWKKKLLQ
;
A
#
# COMPACT_ATOMS: atom_id res chain seq x y z
N MET A 1 -8.33 56.68 -5.77
CA MET A 1 -9.31 55.80 -6.37
C MET A 1 -8.88 54.37 -6.05
N PRO A 2 -9.43 53.69 -5.08
CA PRO A 2 -9.02 52.30 -4.73
C PRO A 2 -9.74 51.29 -5.57
N LEU A 3 -9.03 50.38 -6.19
CA LEU A 3 -9.54 49.19 -6.87
C LEU A 3 -10.08 48.21 -5.84
N HIS A 4 -11.36 47.95 -5.85
CA HIS A 4 -12.01 46.86 -5.15
C HIS A 4 -11.63 45.52 -5.79
N LEU A 5 -10.99 44.67 -5.01
CA LEU A 5 -10.83 43.24 -5.30
C LEU A 5 -12.04 42.50 -4.76
N GLU A 6 -13.08 42.37 -5.57
CA GLU A 6 -14.14 41.36 -5.38
C GLU A 6 -13.70 40.10 -6.12
N GLY A 7 -13.22 39.08 -5.42
CA GLY A 7 -12.80 37.83 -6.02
C GLY A 7 -12.57 36.66 -5.05
N ALA A 8 -12.90 36.84 -3.76
CA ALA A 8 -12.53 35.86 -2.74
C ALA A 8 -13.66 34.89 -2.28
N ILE A 9 -14.81 34.84 -2.95
CA ILE A 9 -15.99 34.08 -2.44
C ILE A 9 -16.23 32.75 -3.14
N PHE A 10 -15.55 32.43 -4.24
CA PHE A 10 -15.83 31.19 -4.98
C PHE A 10 -14.95 29.98 -4.63
N ILE A 11 -13.88 30.13 -3.85
CA ILE A 11 -12.97 29.04 -3.52
C ILE A 11 -13.44 28.23 -2.30
N THR A 12 -14.15 28.84 -1.37
CA THR A 12 -14.63 28.17 -0.13
C THR A 12 -15.78 27.17 -0.35
N SER A 13 -16.54 27.29 -1.44
CA SER A 13 -17.68 26.40 -1.69
C SER A 13 -17.27 25.04 -2.29
N PHE A 14 -16.16 24.97 -3.03
CA PHE A 14 -15.66 23.71 -3.59
C PHE A 14 -15.01 22.81 -2.53
N TYR A 15 -14.30 23.40 -1.56
CA TYR A 15 -13.71 22.67 -0.43
C TYR A 15 -14.77 22.07 0.49
N SER A 16 -15.91 22.73 0.68
CA SER A 16 -17.00 22.23 1.52
C SER A 16 -17.72 21.01 0.93
N LEU A 17 -17.87 20.93 -0.40
CA LEU A 17 -18.53 19.81 -1.06
C LEU A 17 -17.63 18.56 -1.12
N PHE A 18 -16.31 18.74 -1.29
CA PHE A 18 -15.35 17.65 -1.27
C PHE A 18 -15.12 17.11 0.16
N CYS A 19 -15.15 17.96 1.20
CA CYS A 19 -15.08 17.51 2.60
C CYS A 19 -16.30 16.67 3.03
N PHE A 20 -17.47 16.82 2.38
CA PHE A 20 -18.65 16.04 2.73
C PHE A 20 -18.54 14.57 2.30
N PHE A 21 -17.76 14.27 1.26
CA PHE A 21 -17.50 12.89 0.80
C PHE A 21 -16.51 12.12 1.68
N TRP A 22 -15.67 12.82 2.47
CA TRP A 22 -14.57 12.21 3.25
C TRP A 22 -14.88 12.05 4.74
N ARG A 23 -16.06 12.42 5.20
CA ARG A 23 -16.46 12.22 6.62
C ARG A 23 -16.78 10.76 6.96
N GLU A 24 -16.63 9.84 6.01
CA GLU A 24 -17.00 8.44 6.12
C GLU A 24 -15.80 7.47 6.08
N GLY A 25 -14.60 7.87 6.52
CA GLY A 25 -13.44 6.96 6.56
C GLY A 25 -13.70 5.65 7.30
N GLU A 26 -14.48 5.69 8.39
CA GLU A 26 -14.91 4.48 9.09
C GLU A 26 -15.89 3.61 8.28
N ILE A 27 -16.74 4.22 7.46
CA ILE A 27 -17.69 3.51 6.60
C ILE A 27 -16.97 2.87 5.42
N ALA A 28 -15.93 3.53 4.87
CA ALA A 28 -15.12 2.99 3.78
C ALA A 28 -14.38 1.73 4.22
N LEU A 29 -13.80 1.71 5.42
CA LEU A 29 -13.09 0.54 5.97
C LEU A 29 -14.03 -0.66 6.20
N LYS A 30 -15.28 -0.45 6.60
CA LYS A 30 -16.29 -1.51 6.82
C LYS A 30 -16.72 -2.24 5.54
N ARG A 31 -16.40 -1.72 4.35
CA ARG A 31 -16.80 -2.29 3.04
C ARG A 31 -15.68 -2.99 2.29
N ILE A 32 -14.50 -3.12 2.89
CA ILE A 32 -13.34 -3.74 2.25
C ILE A 32 -13.42 -5.26 2.44
N SER A 33 -13.67 -5.98 1.35
CA SER A 33 -14.04 -7.40 1.37
C SER A 33 -13.02 -8.36 1.98
N TYR A 34 -11.74 -7.96 2.04
CA TYR A 34 -10.65 -8.75 2.62
C TYR A 34 -10.32 -8.36 4.07
N ILE A 35 -11.07 -7.42 4.67
CA ILE A 35 -10.94 -6.98 6.06
C ILE A 35 -12.25 -7.26 6.77
N GLU A 36 -12.33 -8.35 7.52
CA GLU A 36 -13.53 -8.71 8.28
C GLU A 36 -13.63 -7.93 9.59
N ASP A 37 -12.51 -7.77 10.29
CA ASP A 37 -12.36 -7.05 11.54
C ASP A 37 -11.12 -6.16 11.43
N PHE A 38 -11.33 -4.84 11.41
CA PHE A 38 -10.26 -3.89 11.16
C PHE A 38 -9.23 -3.87 12.28
N GLU A 39 -9.63 -3.88 13.55
CA GLU A 39 -8.72 -3.83 14.70
C GLU A 39 -7.82 -5.06 14.75
N LYS A 40 -8.41 -6.24 14.54
CA LYS A 40 -7.66 -7.49 14.45
C LYS A 40 -6.73 -7.52 13.24
N TRP A 41 -7.21 -7.03 12.10
CA TRP A 41 -6.40 -6.96 10.87
C TRP A 41 -5.23 -6.00 11.04
N GLU A 42 -5.45 -4.82 11.62
CA GLU A 42 -4.44 -3.80 11.89
C GLU A 42 -3.38 -4.29 12.87
N SER A 43 -3.78 -4.90 13.99
CA SER A 43 -2.86 -5.40 15.01
C SER A 43 -1.89 -6.49 14.52
N GLY A 44 -2.20 -7.12 13.39
CA GLY A 44 -1.32 -8.12 12.78
C GLY A 44 -0.17 -7.54 11.96
N PHE A 45 -0.02 -6.22 11.84
CA PHE A 45 1.12 -5.62 11.14
C PHE A 45 2.28 -5.37 12.10
N SER A 46 3.42 -5.99 11.86
CA SER A 46 4.66 -5.82 12.63
C SER A 46 5.77 -5.10 11.86
N PHE A 47 5.70 -5.12 10.52
CA PHE A 47 6.72 -4.53 9.63
C PHE A 47 6.17 -3.34 8.86
N TYR A 48 6.97 -2.29 8.71
CA TYR A 48 6.68 -1.16 7.82
C TYR A 48 7.95 -0.60 7.16
N ASN A 49 7.78 0.00 5.99
CA ASN A 49 8.78 0.79 5.29
C ASN A 49 8.42 2.29 5.42
N PRO A 50 9.32 3.15 5.94
CA PRO A 50 9.06 4.59 6.00
C PRO A 50 9.20 5.20 4.60
N VAL A 51 8.28 6.11 4.24
CA VAL A 51 8.29 6.84 2.99
C VAL A 51 8.05 8.31 3.27
N LYS A 52 8.79 9.19 2.58
CA LYS A 52 8.52 10.63 2.54
C LYS A 52 8.00 10.98 1.15
N VAL A 53 6.81 11.60 1.08
CA VAL A 53 6.16 11.98 -0.18
C VAL A 53 6.99 13.03 -0.92
N ARG A 54 7.36 12.74 -2.17
CA ARG A 54 8.15 13.62 -3.03
C ARG A 54 7.25 14.52 -3.87
N PHE A 55 7.76 15.66 -4.28
CA PHE A 55 7.03 16.63 -5.11
C PHE A 55 6.53 16.00 -6.43
N GLY A 56 7.32 15.18 -7.10
CA GLY A 56 6.94 14.52 -8.35
C GLY A 56 5.91 13.40 -8.21
N GLU A 57 5.46 13.08 -7.00
CA GLU A 57 4.48 12.04 -6.70
C GLU A 57 3.06 12.58 -6.53
N VAL A 58 2.91 13.92 -6.50
CA VAL A 58 1.60 14.58 -6.39
C VAL A 58 1.06 14.96 -7.77
N ASP A 59 -0.25 14.90 -7.90
CA ASP A 59 -0.96 15.29 -9.11
C ASP A 59 -1.31 16.80 -9.14
N MET A 60 -2.02 17.23 -10.19
CA MET A 60 -2.45 18.62 -10.35
C MET A 60 -3.42 19.10 -9.27
N PHE A 61 -4.01 18.22 -8.48
CA PHE A 61 -4.91 18.54 -7.36
C PHE A 61 -4.16 18.62 -6.03
N GLY A 62 -2.84 18.40 -6.03
CA GLY A 62 -1.98 18.49 -4.85
C GLY A 62 -1.98 17.24 -3.96
N HIS A 63 -2.56 16.14 -4.41
CA HIS A 63 -2.58 14.86 -3.69
C HIS A 63 -1.64 13.85 -4.35
N VAL A 64 -1.16 12.88 -3.57
CA VAL A 64 -0.41 11.75 -4.12
C VAL A 64 -1.23 11.09 -5.22
N ASN A 65 -0.62 10.99 -6.41
CA ASN A 65 -1.24 10.36 -7.56
C ASN A 65 -1.59 8.89 -7.25
N ASN A 66 -2.77 8.46 -7.66
CA ASN A 66 -3.29 7.11 -7.38
C ASN A 66 -2.35 5.98 -7.81
N VAL A 67 -1.57 6.14 -8.88
CA VAL A 67 -0.61 5.11 -9.33
C VAL A 67 0.60 5.01 -8.39
N VAL A 68 0.96 6.08 -7.68
CA VAL A 68 2.10 6.10 -6.74
C VAL A 68 1.84 5.20 -5.52
N ALA A 69 0.58 4.99 -5.14
CA ALA A 69 0.23 4.06 -4.07
C ALA A 69 0.80 2.65 -4.33
N PHE A 70 0.80 2.19 -5.57
CA PHE A 70 1.35 0.88 -5.96
C PHE A 70 2.87 0.85 -5.88
N THR A 71 3.55 1.97 -6.12
CA THR A 71 5.00 2.11 -5.91
C THR A 71 5.35 1.99 -4.42
N TYR A 72 4.56 2.63 -3.54
CA TYR A 72 4.76 2.49 -2.09
C TYR A 72 4.56 1.05 -1.61
N PHE A 73 3.54 0.34 -2.13
CA PHE A 73 3.34 -1.09 -1.85
C PHE A 73 4.50 -1.95 -2.36
N GLU A 74 5.03 -1.63 -3.53
CA GLU A 74 6.20 -2.33 -4.08
C GLU A 74 7.44 -2.13 -3.20
N GLU A 75 7.76 -0.89 -2.83
CA GLU A 75 8.90 -0.59 -1.96
C GLU A 75 8.79 -1.32 -0.61
N ALA A 76 7.61 -1.30 0.03
CA ALA A 76 7.38 -1.98 1.29
C ALA A 76 7.51 -3.51 1.16
N ARG A 77 6.94 -4.09 0.09
CA ARG A 77 7.06 -5.53 -0.21
C ARG A 77 8.51 -5.95 -0.42
N ILE A 78 9.26 -5.17 -1.22
CA ILE A 78 10.69 -5.45 -1.47
C ILE A 78 11.49 -5.33 -0.17
N ALA A 79 11.20 -4.33 0.68
CA ALA A 79 11.84 -4.18 1.97
C ALA A 79 11.56 -5.38 2.89
N LEU A 80 10.31 -5.84 2.98
CA LEU A 80 9.95 -7.05 3.73
C LEU A 80 10.69 -8.28 3.21
N PHE A 81 10.72 -8.51 1.90
CA PHE A 81 11.40 -9.67 1.33
C PHE A 81 12.92 -9.63 1.50
N LYS A 82 13.52 -8.43 1.57
CA LYS A 82 14.93 -8.26 1.94
C LYS A 82 15.16 -8.63 3.40
N GLU A 83 14.32 -8.17 4.31
CA GLU A 83 14.39 -8.47 5.74
C GLU A 83 14.28 -9.97 6.01
N LEU A 84 13.37 -10.65 5.30
CA LEU A 84 13.19 -12.10 5.39
C LEU A 84 14.29 -12.93 4.68
N GLY A 85 15.18 -12.30 3.92
CA GLY A 85 16.25 -12.95 3.17
C GLY A 85 15.84 -13.54 1.82
N PHE A 86 14.59 -13.33 1.37
CA PHE A 86 14.08 -13.94 0.13
C PHE A 86 14.65 -13.29 -1.12
N MET A 87 14.91 -11.96 -1.08
CA MET A 87 15.45 -11.26 -2.25
C MET A 87 16.82 -11.78 -2.66
N GLN A 88 17.68 -12.15 -1.69
CA GLN A 88 19.00 -12.70 -1.95
C GLN A 88 18.90 -14.04 -2.70
N GLU A 89 17.96 -14.89 -2.31
CA GLU A 89 17.72 -16.18 -2.98
C GLU A 89 17.22 -15.98 -4.41
N TRP A 90 16.19 -15.16 -4.63
CA TRP A 90 15.62 -14.93 -5.98
C TRP A 90 16.59 -14.22 -6.94
N THR A 91 17.48 -13.36 -6.42
CA THR A 91 18.46 -12.63 -7.24
C THR A 91 19.76 -13.39 -7.44
N HIS A 92 19.96 -14.50 -6.74
CA HIS A 92 21.15 -15.33 -6.94
C HIS A 92 21.20 -15.89 -8.37
N ALA A 93 22.38 -15.93 -8.97
CA ALA A 93 22.56 -16.34 -10.38
C ALA A 93 22.07 -17.77 -10.68
N SER A 94 22.17 -18.68 -9.67
CA SER A 94 21.70 -20.07 -9.79
C SER A 94 20.23 -20.26 -9.42
N SER A 95 19.51 -19.22 -9.02
CA SER A 95 18.12 -19.34 -8.63
C SER A 95 17.22 -19.60 -9.84
N ASP A 96 16.46 -20.67 -9.78
CA ASP A 96 15.45 -21.02 -10.79
C ASP A 96 14.08 -20.38 -10.53
N THR A 97 13.90 -19.71 -9.38
CA THR A 97 12.62 -19.08 -9.00
C THR A 97 12.69 -17.57 -8.98
N MET A 98 11.54 -16.92 -9.14
CA MET A 98 11.31 -15.49 -9.02
C MET A 98 9.95 -15.23 -8.40
N ILE A 99 9.72 -14.01 -7.93
CA ILE A 99 8.40 -13.55 -7.49
C ILE A 99 7.74 -12.73 -8.60
N VAL A 100 6.46 -12.98 -8.84
CA VAL A 100 5.64 -12.28 -9.84
C VAL A 100 4.40 -11.71 -9.15
N VAL A 101 4.02 -10.50 -9.53
CA VAL A 101 2.77 -9.87 -9.10
C VAL A 101 1.65 -10.35 -10.00
N ALA A 102 0.62 -10.98 -9.43
CA ALA A 102 -0.55 -11.46 -10.18
C ALA A 102 -1.70 -10.44 -10.16
N ASP A 103 -1.93 -9.78 -9.02
CA ASP A 103 -2.88 -8.68 -8.90
C ASP A 103 -2.42 -7.67 -7.85
N LEU A 104 -2.97 -6.47 -7.91
CA LEU A 104 -2.84 -5.42 -6.89
C LEU A 104 -4.15 -4.65 -6.78
N GLN A 105 -4.54 -4.38 -5.55
CA GLN A 105 -5.71 -3.57 -5.22
C GLN A 105 -5.34 -2.50 -4.20
N CYS A 106 -5.85 -1.29 -4.38
CA CYS A 106 -5.73 -0.19 -3.43
C CYS A 106 -7.10 0.43 -3.16
N ASN A 107 -7.40 0.67 -1.89
CA ASN A 107 -8.56 1.41 -1.42
C ASN A 107 -8.06 2.72 -0.79
N PHE A 108 -8.53 3.83 -1.32
CA PHE A 108 -8.14 5.17 -0.89
C PHE A 108 -9.09 5.63 0.21
N ILE A 109 -8.56 5.86 1.42
CA ILE A 109 -9.32 6.21 2.63
C ILE A 109 -9.18 7.70 2.95
N LYS A 110 -7.96 8.24 2.85
CA LYS A 110 -7.62 9.63 3.13
C LYS A 110 -6.62 10.14 2.11
N GLN A 111 -6.73 11.41 1.77
CA GLN A 111 -5.77 12.08 0.88
C GLN A 111 -4.40 12.17 1.55
N ILE A 112 -3.36 12.05 0.73
CA ILE A 112 -1.96 12.19 1.13
C ILE A 112 -1.37 13.36 0.35
N TYR A 113 -0.60 14.19 1.04
CA TYR A 113 -0.06 15.43 0.47
C TYR A 113 1.46 15.40 0.35
N TYR A 114 1.99 16.37 -0.41
CA TYR A 114 3.42 16.59 -0.51
C TYR A 114 4.08 16.77 0.86
N ASP A 115 5.30 16.22 1.01
CA ASP A 115 6.16 16.31 2.19
C ASP A 115 5.69 15.50 3.42
N GLU A 116 4.54 14.81 3.36
CA GLU A 116 4.09 13.94 4.44
C GLU A 116 5.04 12.76 4.69
N GLN A 117 5.16 12.38 5.97
CA GLN A 117 5.87 11.18 6.41
C GLN A 117 4.87 10.04 6.55
N LEU A 118 5.12 8.96 5.85
CA LEU A 118 4.23 7.79 5.82
C LEU A 118 4.93 6.58 6.41
N LYS A 119 4.14 5.70 7.02
CA LYS A 119 4.52 4.32 7.34
C LYS A 119 3.72 3.38 6.45
N VAL A 120 4.41 2.68 5.55
CA VAL A 120 3.80 1.71 4.64
C VAL A 120 3.97 0.32 5.23
N TYR A 121 2.94 -0.14 5.90
CA TYR A 121 2.90 -1.46 6.54
C TYR A 121 2.61 -2.54 5.49
N VAL A 122 3.22 -3.72 5.67
CA VAL A 122 2.97 -4.90 4.85
C VAL A 122 3.04 -6.17 5.69
N LYS A 123 2.13 -7.11 5.43
CA LYS A 123 2.11 -8.45 6.05
C LYS A 123 1.55 -9.49 5.09
N ALA A 124 1.83 -10.76 5.37
CA ALA A 124 1.10 -11.85 4.72
C ALA A 124 -0.34 -11.93 5.27
N GLY A 125 -1.31 -11.93 4.40
CA GLY A 125 -2.71 -12.25 4.71
C GLY A 125 -2.93 -13.76 4.67
N SER A 126 -2.41 -14.42 3.63
CA SER A 126 -2.42 -15.88 3.51
C SER A 126 -1.30 -16.38 2.62
N VAL A 127 -0.84 -17.59 2.88
CA VAL A 127 0.21 -18.26 2.10
C VAL A 127 -0.35 -19.58 1.55
N GLY A 128 -0.41 -19.68 0.22
CA GLY A 128 -0.83 -20.89 -0.48
C GLY A 128 0.34 -21.80 -0.84
N ASN A 129 0.17 -22.64 -1.84
CA ASN A 129 1.23 -23.51 -2.33
C ASN A 129 2.37 -22.70 -3.01
N SER A 130 2.01 -21.94 -4.03
CA SER A 130 2.93 -21.03 -4.76
C SER A 130 2.49 -19.56 -4.68
N SER A 131 1.32 -19.28 -4.11
CA SER A 131 0.73 -17.94 -3.99
C SER A 131 0.93 -17.36 -2.59
N LEU A 132 0.98 -16.04 -2.52
CA LEU A 132 1.08 -15.25 -1.29
C LEU A 132 0.17 -14.04 -1.43
N ASP A 133 -0.83 -13.92 -0.58
CA ASP A 133 -1.64 -12.71 -0.46
C ASP A 133 -0.98 -11.75 0.52
N LEU A 134 -0.53 -10.60 0.05
CA LEU A 134 0.03 -9.54 0.88
C LEU A 134 -1.03 -8.48 1.13
N HIS A 135 -1.13 -8.06 2.39
CA HIS A 135 -1.95 -6.92 2.80
C HIS A 135 -1.06 -5.72 3.11
N TYR A 136 -1.56 -4.54 2.77
CA TYR A 136 -0.88 -3.26 2.95
C TYR A 136 -1.76 -2.29 3.72
N MET A 137 -1.13 -1.44 4.53
CA MET A 137 -1.76 -0.32 5.21
C MET A 137 -0.80 0.86 5.25
N VAL A 138 -1.26 2.03 4.82
CA VAL A 138 -0.46 3.27 4.86
C VAL A 138 -1.03 4.19 5.91
N LYS A 139 -0.18 4.63 6.84
CA LYS A 139 -0.52 5.64 7.86
C LYS A 139 0.33 6.87 7.70
N ASN A 140 -0.27 8.03 7.97
CA ASN A 140 0.43 9.31 8.08
C ASN A 140 1.12 9.47 9.45
N ALA A 141 1.74 10.62 9.69
CA ALA A 141 2.45 10.92 10.94
C ALA A 141 1.52 10.97 12.15
N GLU A 142 0.26 11.32 11.97
CA GLU A 142 -0.80 11.36 12.99
C GLU A 142 -1.34 9.97 13.35
N GLY A 143 -0.89 8.92 12.62
CA GLY A 143 -1.34 7.54 12.81
C GLY A 143 -2.67 7.22 12.11
N GLU A 144 -3.19 8.13 11.29
CA GLU A 144 -4.43 7.92 10.54
C GLU A 144 -4.18 7.05 9.32
N VAL A 145 -5.11 6.15 9.04
CA VAL A 145 -5.05 5.28 7.86
C VAL A 145 -5.43 6.07 6.61
N CYS A 146 -4.50 6.12 5.66
CA CYS A 146 -4.69 6.82 4.39
C CYS A 146 -5.04 5.87 3.25
N LEU A 147 -4.35 4.73 3.17
CA LEU A 147 -4.59 3.71 2.15
C LEU A 147 -4.61 2.33 2.81
N VAL A 148 -5.38 1.43 2.25
CA VAL A 148 -5.25 -0.01 2.49
C VAL A 148 -5.21 -0.73 1.15
N GLY A 149 -4.56 -1.88 1.11
CA GLY A 149 -4.43 -2.63 -0.13
C GLY A 149 -4.16 -4.10 0.10
N ARG A 150 -4.26 -4.85 -0.99
CA ARG A 150 -3.83 -6.24 -1.06
C ARG A 150 -3.22 -6.53 -2.41
N GLY A 151 -2.46 -7.62 -2.49
CA GLY A 151 -1.95 -8.10 -3.75
C GLY A 151 -1.51 -9.55 -3.71
N MET A 152 -1.85 -10.29 -4.75
CA MET A 152 -1.42 -11.67 -4.92
C MET A 152 -0.05 -11.72 -5.58
N MET A 153 0.88 -12.36 -4.90
CA MET A 153 2.20 -12.70 -5.41
C MET A 153 2.25 -14.19 -5.71
N VAL A 154 3.03 -14.58 -6.73
CA VAL A 154 3.26 -15.97 -7.08
C VAL A 154 4.75 -16.21 -7.19
N GLN A 155 5.28 -17.21 -6.46
CA GLN A 155 6.60 -17.74 -6.74
C GLN A 155 6.52 -18.60 -8.01
N ALA A 156 7.33 -18.28 -8.99
CA ALA A 156 7.30 -18.94 -10.30
C ALA A 156 8.70 -19.38 -10.73
N SER A 157 8.73 -20.44 -11.53
CA SER A 157 9.96 -20.89 -12.22
C SER A 157 10.36 -19.90 -13.31
N LYS A 158 11.61 -19.45 -13.31
CA LYS A 158 12.19 -18.64 -14.38
C LYS A 158 12.22 -19.36 -15.72
N LYS A 159 12.28 -20.71 -15.71
CA LYS A 159 12.38 -21.54 -16.92
C LYS A 159 11.03 -21.81 -17.56
N THR A 160 10.01 -22.09 -16.74
CA THR A 160 8.72 -22.58 -17.24
C THR A 160 7.58 -21.54 -17.07
N GLY A 161 7.78 -20.50 -16.26
CA GLY A 161 6.74 -19.55 -15.88
C GLY A 161 5.63 -20.11 -14.98
N ARG A 162 5.72 -21.39 -14.58
CA ARG A 162 4.73 -22.03 -13.73
C ARG A 162 4.99 -21.74 -12.26
N GLY A 163 3.91 -21.77 -11.46
CA GLY A 163 4.00 -21.61 -10.02
C GLY A 163 4.87 -22.70 -9.37
N GLU A 164 5.78 -22.28 -8.49
CA GLU A 164 6.68 -23.14 -7.71
C GLU A 164 6.32 -23.06 -6.23
N PRO A 165 6.26 -24.20 -5.52
CA PRO A 165 5.90 -24.21 -4.12
C PRO A 165 6.83 -23.35 -3.26
N TRP A 166 6.27 -22.63 -2.30
CA TRP A 166 7.05 -21.97 -1.26
C TRP A 166 7.77 -23.00 -0.38
N PRO A 167 9.06 -22.82 -0.06
CA PRO A 167 9.74 -23.61 0.98
C PRO A 167 8.98 -23.46 2.32
N GLU A 168 8.83 -24.56 3.07
CA GLU A 168 8.10 -24.55 4.34
C GLU A 168 8.70 -23.59 5.38
N GLU A 169 10.02 -23.42 5.37
CA GLU A 169 10.69 -22.43 6.22
C GLU A 169 10.34 -20.99 5.88
N TRP A 170 10.09 -20.68 4.59
CA TRP A 170 9.67 -19.35 4.13
C TRP A 170 8.21 -19.08 4.50
N LYS A 171 7.33 -20.08 4.38
CA LYS A 171 5.94 -19.97 4.84
C LYS A 171 5.87 -19.62 6.33
N LYS A 172 6.72 -20.27 7.16
CA LYS A 172 6.82 -19.96 8.59
C LYS A 172 7.26 -18.53 8.86
N LYS A 173 8.26 -18.02 8.13
CA LYS A 173 8.72 -16.63 8.26
C LYS A 173 7.67 -15.61 7.86
N LEU A 174 6.83 -15.92 6.85
CA LEU A 174 5.78 -15.03 6.36
C LEU A 174 4.58 -14.94 7.33
N LEU A 175 4.37 -15.95 8.16
CA LEU A 175 3.24 -16.06 9.09
C LEU A 175 3.60 -15.66 10.54
N GLN A 176 4.83 -15.27 10.81
CA GLN A 176 5.29 -14.71 12.09
C GLN A 176 5.02 -13.20 12.15
#